data_e898c8d0281d885d8ba2c1caca3cda96
#
_entry.id   e898c8d0281d885d8ba2c1caca3cda96
#
_cell.length_a   1.000
_cell.length_b   1.000
_cell.length_c   1.000
_cell.angle_alpha   90.00
_cell.angle_beta   90.00
_cell.angle_gamma   90.00
#
_symmetry.space_group_name_H-M   'P 1'
#
loop_
_entity.id
_entity.type
_entity.pdbx_description
1 polymer ?
#
loop_
_entity_poly.entity_id
_entity_poly.type
_entity_poly.pdbx_seq_one_letter_code
_entity_poly.pdbx_strand_id
1 'polypeptide(L)'
;MRGLYSFVRERAGKDALKVVKAIGDGATDDVIEEKTEFKVSEIRHLLNVLHENGIVNYTREKNMQTGWFTYTWYFDVGRTTRNLLRSKQGELTDLQARLAEEETKEYYACSKKCRPHGFEEAFDNGFRCADCGCKLKPEKKTHKKNRLTELAQRIESIQSVLGAFSGAEEPANPL
;
A
#
# COMPACT_ATOMS: atom_id res chain seq x y z
N MET A 1 -14.58 -4.98 4.71
CA MET A 1 -13.65 -6.12 4.89
C MET A 1 -12.76 -6.38 3.67
N ARG A 2 -13.25 -6.46 2.40
CA ARG A 2 -12.40 -6.75 1.22
C ARG A 2 -11.20 -5.81 1.08
N GLY A 3 -11.38 -4.50 1.26
CA GLY A 3 -10.31 -3.50 1.18
C GLY A 3 -9.22 -3.67 2.24
N LEU A 4 -9.59 -4.02 3.48
CA LEU A 4 -8.65 -4.28 4.55
C LEU A 4 -7.82 -5.54 4.29
N TYR A 5 -8.44 -6.61 3.81
CA TYR A 5 -7.72 -7.84 3.43
C TYR A 5 -6.75 -7.61 2.26
N SER A 6 -7.11 -6.76 1.30
CA SER A 6 -6.17 -6.35 0.24
C SER A 6 -4.97 -5.62 0.81
N PHE A 7 -5.19 -4.69 1.74
CA PHE A 7 -4.13 -3.96 2.43
C PHE A 7 -3.22 -4.88 3.26
N VAL A 8 -3.79 -5.82 4.02
CA VAL A 8 -3.02 -6.82 4.77
C VAL A 8 -2.12 -7.62 3.83
N ARG A 9 -2.68 -8.10 2.70
CA ARG A 9 -1.94 -8.86 1.71
C ARG A 9 -0.80 -8.04 1.07
N GLU A 10 -1.03 -6.78 0.81
CA GLU A 10 -0.04 -5.86 0.25
C GLU A 10 1.12 -5.60 1.23
N ARG A 11 0.80 -5.44 2.53
CA ARG A 11 1.76 -5.10 3.58
C ARG A 11 2.54 -6.30 4.12
N ALA A 12 1.88 -7.43 4.32
CA ALA A 12 2.42 -8.57 5.04
C ALA A 12 2.41 -9.89 4.23
N GLY A 13 1.90 -9.86 2.99
CA GLY A 13 1.90 -11.02 2.11
C GLY A 13 0.68 -11.93 2.24
N LYS A 14 0.65 -12.98 1.40
CA LYS A 14 -0.49 -13.90 1.30
C LYS A 14 -0.66 -14.77 2.55
N ASP A 15 0.45 -15.20 3.15
CA ASP A 15 0.41 -16.11 4.28
C ASP A 15 0.00 -15.38 5.57
N ALA A 16 0.43 -14.13 5.75
CA ALA A 16 -0.07 -13.26 6.80
C ALA A 16 -1.59 -13.02 6.68
N LEU A 17 -2.11 -12.89 5.46
CA LEU A 17 -3.56 -12.80 5.25
C LEU A 17 -4.31 -14.07 5.65
N LYS A 18 -3.72 -15.27 5.45
CA LYS A 18 -4.32 -16.53 5.93
C LYS A 18 -4.40 -16.55 7.45
N VAL A 19 -3.32 -16.13 8.12
CA VAL A 19 -3.28 -16.01 9.60
C VAL A 19 -4.36 -15.02 10.08
N VAL A 20 -4.47 -13.82 9.51
CA VAL A 20 -5.51 -12.85 9.88
C VAL A 20 -6.92 -13.42 9.73
N LYS A 21 -7.17 -14.19 8.66
CA LYS A 21 -8.48 -14.85 8.48
C LYS A 21 -8.74 -15.96 9.51
N ALA A 22 -7.70 -16.67 9.93
CA ALA A 22 -7.80 -17.74 10.93
C ALA A 22 -8.06 -17.20 12.34
N ILE A 23 -7.59 -16.00 12.65
CA ILE A 23 -7.82 -15.32 13.92
C ILE A 23 -9.33 -15.17 14.20
N GLY A 24 -10.13 -14.75 13.21
CA GLY A 24 -11.56 -14.51 13.39
C GLY A 24 -11.82 -13.45 14.47
N ASP A 25 -12.67 -13.79 15.46
CA ASP A 25 -13.02 -12.92 16.60
C ASP A 25 -12.00 -12.98 17.75
N GLY A 26 -10.98 -13.82 17.61
CA GLY A 26 -9.88 -14.04 18.55
C GLY A 26 -9.39 -15.49 18.52
N ALA A 27 -8.06 -15.69 18.51
CA ALA A 27 -7.48 -17.03 18.49
C ALA A 27 -6.10 -17.07 19.17
N THR A 28 -5.79 -18.23 19.75
CA THR A 28 -4.45 -18.57 20.23
C THR A 28 -3.58 -19.13 19.09
N ASP A 29 -2.28 -19.23 19.32
CA ASP A 29 -1.34 -19.83 18.35
C ASP A 29 -1.81 -21.22 17.89
N ASP A 30 -2.26 -22.05 18.83
CA ASP A 30 -2.69 -23.44 18.56
C ASP A 30 -3.94 -23.47 17.66
N VAL A 31 -4.92 -22.59 17.91
CA VAL A 31 -6.13 -22.51 17.07
C VAL A 31 -5.80 -22.00 15.67
N ILE A 32 -4.80 -21.11 15.53
CA ILE A 32 -4.35 -20.64 14.23
C ILE A 32 -3.62 -21.76 13.48
N GLU A 33 -2.80 -22.57 14.18
CA GLU A 33 -2.11 -23.75 13.60
C GLU A 33 -3.12 -24.74 13.01
N GLU A 34 -4.14 -25.11 13.78
CA GLU A 34 -5.20 -26.02 13.33
C GLU A 34 -5.92 -25.52 12.06
N LYS A 35 -6.11 -24.19 11.93
CA LYS A 35 -6.84 -23.59 10.81
C LYS A 35 -5.98 -23.32 9.56
N THR A 36 -4.66 -23.23 9.70
CA THR A 36 -3.79 -22.74 8.62
C THR A 36 -2.78 -23.77 8.12
N GLU A 37 -2.55 -24.84 8.83
CA GLU A 37 -1.51 -25.87 8.55
C GLU A 37 -0.07 -25.32 8.62
N PHE A 38 0.13 -24.09 9.13
CA PHE A 38 1.45 -23.50 9.39
C PHE A 38 2.01 -24.02 10.71
N LYS A 39 3.32 -24.16 10.80
CA LYS A 39 4.00 -24.46 12.06
C LYS A 39 3.89 -23.28 13.03
N VAL A 40 3.83 -23.56 14.32
CA VAL A 40 3.76 -22.51 15.38
C VAL A 40 4.85 -21.45 15.23
N SER A 41 6.07 -21.84 14.84
CA SER A 41 7.18 -20.90 14.63
C SER A 41 6.92 -19.93 13.48
N GLU A 42 6.28 -20.37 12.40
CA GLU A 42 5.90 -19.56 11.25
C GLU A 42 4.75 -18.62 11.62
N ILE A 43 3.76 -19.15 12.36
CA ILE A 43 2.62 -18.36 12.89
C ILE A 43 3.12 -17.23 13.75
N ARG A 44 4.01 -17.47 14.71
CA ARG A 44 4.59 -16.45 15.59
C ARG A 44 5.38 -15.40 14.81
N HIS A 45 6.14 -15.81 13.82
CA HIS A 45 6.82 -14.85 12.94
C HIS A 45 5.82 -13.95 12.20
N LEU A 46 4.77 -14.53 11.60
CA LEU A 46 3.73 -13.78 10.88
C LEU A 46 2.93 -12.87 11.82
N LEU A 47 2.59 -13.34 13.03
CA LEU A 47 1.89 -12.55 14.05
C LEU A 47 2.74 -11.35 14.50
N ASN A 48 4.05 -11.52 14.69
CA ASN A 48 4.94 -10.42 15.02
C ASN A 48 4.98 -9.37 13.90
N VAL A 49 5.14 -9.79 12.64
CA VAL A 49 5.09 -8.90 11.48
C VAL A 49 3.76 -8.15 11.40
N LEU A 50 2.65 -8.84 11.62
CA LEU A 50 1.32 -8.23 11.62
C LEU A 50 1.13 -7.25 12.78
N HIS A 51 1.66 -7.56 13.95
CA HIS A 51 1.60 -6.69 15.13
C HIS A 51 2.46 -5.42 14.95
N GLU A 52 3.68 -5.55 14.43
CA GLU A 52 4.55 -4.42 14.11
C GLU A 52 3.91 -3.47 13.09
N ASN A 53 3.18 -4.02 12.11
CA ASN A 53 2.40 -3.25 11.15
C ASN A 53 1.06 -2.73 11.71
N GLY A 54 0.74 -3.01 12.98
CA GLY A 54 -0.49 -2.57 13.64
C GLY A 54 -1.77 -3.15 13.04
N ILE A 55 -1.67 -4.39 12.53
CA ILE A 55 -2.79 -5.12 11.90
C ILE A 55 -3.46 -6.03 12.92
N VAL A 56 -2.68 -6.67 13.79
CA VAL A 56 -3.20 -7.48 14.90
C VAL A 56 -2.74 -6.91 16.24
N ASN A 57 -3.50 -7.26 17.27
CA ASN A 57 -3.16 -6.98 18.66
C ASN A 57 -3.39 -8.26 19.48
N TYR A 58 -2.96 -8.28 20.74
CA TYR A 58 -3.15 -9.43 21.61
C TYR A 58 -3.52 -9.04 23.03
N THR A 59 -4.23 -9.94 23.72
CA THR A 59 -4.35 -9.97 25.17
C THR A 59 -3.49 -11.09 25.73
N ARG A 60 -3.03 -10.92 26.98
CA ARG A 60 -2.18 -11.87 27.68
C ARG A 60 -2.80 -12.24 29.01
N GLU A 61 -3.09 -13.50 29.19
CA GLU A 61 -3.62 -14.05 30.43
C GLU A 61 -2.59 -14.97 31.09
N LYS A 62 -2.40 -14.83 32.41
CA LYS A 62 -1.51 -15.69 33.19
C LYS A 62 -2.33 -16.83 33.84
N ASN A 63 -1.95 -18.05 33.54
CA ASN A 63 -2.49 -19.19 34.27
C ASN A 63 -1.88 -19.22 35.68
N MET A 64 -2.72 -19.02 36.70
CA MET A 64 -2.27 -18.91 38.11
C MET A 64 -1.74 -20.23 38.67
N GLN A 65 -2.08 -21.38 38.07
CA GLN A 65 -1.63 -22.70 38.53
C GLN A 65 -0.27 -23.09 37.94
N THR A 66 -0.07 -22.79 36.66
CA THR A 66 1.15 -23.17 35.92
C THR A 66 2.15 -22.04 35.78
N GLY A 67 1.74 -20.79 35.97
CA GLY A 67 2.55 -19.59 35.77
C GLY A 67 2.75 -19.20 34.29
N TRP A 68 2.26 -20.00 33.35
CA TRP A 68 2.39 -19.76 31.92
C TRP A 68 1.44 -18.66 31.43
N PHE A 69 1.84 -17.97 30.36
CA PHE A 69 1.02 -16.97 29.70
C PHE A 69 0.39 -17.53 28.43
N THR A 70 -0.92 -17.30 28.26
CA THR A 70 -1.65 -17.55 27.03
C THR A 70 -1.85 -16.22 26.30
N TYR A 71 -1.55 -16.18 25.01
CA TYR A 71 -1.76 -15.03 24.14
C TYR A 71 -2.97 -15.31 23.25
N THR A 72 -3.94 -14.39 23.27
CA THR A 72 -5.09 -14.42 22.37
C THR A 72 -4.96 -13.24 21.41
N TRP A 73 -4.87 -13.54 20.12
CA TRP A 73 -4.66 -12.56 19.05
C TRP A 73 -5.98 -12.10 18.45
N TYR A 74 -6.05 -10.84 18.10
CA TYR A 74 -7.23 -10.20 17.50
C TYR A 74 -6.83 -9.38 16.28
N PHE A 75 -7.68 -9.41 15.24
CA PHE A 75 -7.54 -8.51 14.11
C PHE A 75 -8.02 -7.11 14.50
N ASP A 76 -7.10 -6.16 14.61
CA ASP A 76 -7.41 -4.76 14.96
C ASP A 76 -7.93 -4.02 13.72
N VAL A 77 -9.22 -4.12 13.48
CA VAL A 77 -9.90 -3.49 12.32
C VAL A 77 -9.73 -1.97 12.36
N GLY A 78 -9.89 -1.34 13.53
CA GLY A 78 -9.79 0.11 13.70
C GLY A 78 -8.40 0.64 13.34
N ARG A 79 -7.35 0.06 13.92
CA ARG A 79 -5.96 0.43 13.65
C ARG A 79 -5.57 0.14 12.21
N THR A 80 -5.99 -1.02 11.67
CA THR A 80 -5.75 -1.40 10.28
C THR A 80 -6.41 -0.43 9.31
N THR A 81 -7.65 0.01 9.59
CA THR A 81 -8.35 1.02 8.80
C THR A 81 -7.61 2.34 8.81
N ARG A 82 -7.21 2.84 9.98
CA ARG A 82 -6.43 4.09 10.09
C ARG A 82 -5.11 4.00 9.30
N ASN A 83 -4.41 2.88 9.37
CA ASN A 83 -3.17 2.65 8.62
C ASN A 83 -3.39 2.63 7.11
N LEU A 84 -4.46 1.98 6.64
CA LEU A 84 -4.89 2.00 5.23
C LEU A 84 -5.18 3.43 4.77
N LEU A 85 -5.99 4.19 5.52
CA LEU A 85 -6.36 5.56 5.16
C LEU A 85 -5.13 6.47 5.09
N ARG A 86 -4.24 6.38 6.08
CA ARG A 86 -2.98 7.14 6.08
C ARG A 86 -2.10 6.81 4.88
N SER A 87 -1.97 5.53 4.54
CA SER A 87 -1.22 5.08 3.37
C SER A 87 -1.82 5.63 2.07
N LYS A 88 -3.15 5.59 1.92
CA LYS A 88 -3.83 6.10 0.73
C LYS A 88 -3.79 7.63 0.64
N GLN A 89 -3.84 8.32 1.77
CA GLN A 89 -3.67 9.78 1.81
C GLN A 89 -2.27 10.20 1.37
N GLY A 90 -1.22 9.49 1.81
CA GLY A 90 0.15 9.71 1.33
C GLY A 90 0.27 9.49 -0.18
N GLU A 91 -0.24 8.35 -0.69
CA GLU A 91 -0.25 8.06 -2.13
C GLU A 91 -1.00 9.15 -2.93
N LEU A 92 -2.10 9.66 -2.41
CA LEU A 92 -2.87 10.74 -3.03
C LEU A 92 -2.03 12.02 -3.14
N THR A 93 -1.38 12.41 -2.04
CA THR A 93 -0.51 13.60 -2.00
C THR A 93 0.62 13.50 -3.02
N ASP A 94 1.29 12.35 -3.09
CA ASP A 94 2.39 12.11 -4.04
C ASP A 94 1.90 12.16 -5.49
N LEU A 95 0.73 11.59 -5.79
CA LEU A 95 0.16 11.63 -7.14
C LEU A 95 -0.28 13.04 -7.54
N GLN A 96 -0.83 13.81 -6.62
CA GLN A 96 -1.20 15.22 -6.86
C GLN A 96 0.04 16.08 -7.16
N ALA A 97 1.11 15.90 -6.40
CA ALA A 97 2.38 16.59 -6.65
C ALA A 97 2.94 16.22 -8.03
N ARG A 98 2.93 14.92 -8.38
CA ARG A 98 3.36 14.45 -9.72
C ARG A 98 2.49 15.00 -10.84
N LEU A 99 1.17 15.11 -10.64
CA LEU A 99 0.26 15.68 -11.63
C LEU A 99 0.62 17.14 -11.90
N ALA A 100 0.79 17.95 -10.84
CA ALA A 100 1.17 19.35 -10.95
C ALA A 100 2.54 19.53 -11.63
N GLU A 101 3.49 18.65 -11.32
CA GLU A 101 4.80 18.65 -11.97
C GLU A 101 4.72 18.30 -13.46
N GLU A 102 3.95 17.27 -13.83
CA GLU A 102 3.73 16.87 -15.23
C GLU A 102 3.01 17.96 -16.06
N GLU A 103 2.12 18.73 -15.45
CA GLU A 103 1.42 19.85 -16.12
C GLU A 103 2.39 20.94 -16.58
N THR A 104 3.45 21.19 -15.81
CA THR A 104 4.44 22.24 -16.08
C THR A 104 5.60 21.76 -16.94
N LYS A 105 5.96 20.47 -16.90
CA LYS A 105 7.11 19.91 -17.63
C LYS A 105 6.89 19.83 -19.13
N GLU A 106 7.93 20.22 -19.87
CA GLU A 106 8.05 19.98 -21.29
C GLU A 106 9.04 18.84 -21.58
N TYR A 107 8.63 17.94 -22.44
CA TYR A 107 9.43 16.79 -22.82
C TYR A 107 9.79 16.80 -24.31
N TYR A 108 10.93 16.23 -24.60
CA TYR A 108 11.45 16.05 -25.94
C TYR A 108 11.60 14.57 -26.24
N ALA A 109 11.04 14.13 -27.36
CA ALA A 109 11.03 12.74 -27.81
C ALA A 109 12.07 12.45 -28.87
N CYS A 110 12.71 11.29 -28.79
CA CYS A 110 13.63 10.78 -29.79
C CYS A 110 12.89 10.04 -30.91
N SER A 111 13.33 10.22 -32.16
CA SER A 111 12.79 9.51 -33.33
C SER A 111 12.97 7.98 -33.23
N LYS A 112 13.97 7.50 -32.49
CA LYS A 112 14.23 6.08 -32.24
C LYS A 112 13.47 5.53 -31.01
N LYS A 113 12.52 6.30 -30.47
CA LYS A 113 11.71 5.88 -29.29
C LYS A 113 12.53 5.57 -28.02
N CYS A 114 13.66 6.24 -27.83
CA CYS A 114 14.35 6.26 -26.54
C CYS A 114 13.46 6.96 -25.50
N ARG A 115 13.89 6.94 -24.22
CA ARG A 115 13.14 7.64 -23.17
C ARG A 115 12.90 9.12 -23.51
N PRO A 116 11.82 9.74 -23.04
CA PRO A 116 11.64 11.17 -23.16
C PRO A 116 12.68 11.92 -22.30
N HIS A 117 13.13 13.08 -22.76
CA HIS A 117 14.08 13.95 -22.09
C HIS A 117 13.37 15.23 -21.65
N GLY A 118 13.62 15.71 -20.43
CA GLY A 118 13.15 17.02 -19.98
C GLY A 118 13.86 18.16 -20.72
N PHE A 119 13.32 19.38 -20.60
CA PHE A 119 13.89 20.55 -21.27
C PHE A 119 15.36 20.78 -20.91
N GLU A 120 15.71 20.77 -19.63
CA GLU A 120 17.08 21.01 -19.16
C GLU A 120 18.07 20.00 -19.76
N GLU A 121 17.77 18.69 -19.65
CA GLU A 121 18.59 17.65 -20.23
C GLU A 121 18.71 17.77 -21.75
N ALA A 122 17.61 18.09 -22.43
CA ALA A 122 17.63 18.30 -23.88
C ALA A 122 18.46 19.52 -24.27
N PHE A 123 18.38 20.59 -23.51
CA PHE A 123 19.14 21.82 -23.73
C PHE A 123 20.63 21.58 -23.54
N ASP A 124 21.05 20.97 -22.45
CA ASP A 124 22.46 20.66 -22.14
C ASP A 124 23.10 19.76 -23.20
N ASN A 125 22.34 18.88 -23.83
CA ASN A 125 22.78 17.99 -24.89
C ASN A 125 22.56 18.59 -26.33
N GLY A 126 22.26 19.88 -26.43
CA GLY A 126 22.04 20.55 -27.71
C GLY A 126 20.88 19.94 -28.50
N PHE A 127 19.80 19.53 -27.84
CA PHE A 127 18.64 18.85 -28.38
C PHE A 127 18.98 17.56 -29.12
N ARG A 128 19.98 16.82 -28.62
CA ARG A 128 20.33 15.47 -29.05
C ARG A 128 20.03 14.47 -27.94
N CYS A 129 19.57 13.30 -28.35
CA CYS A 129 19.27 12.21 -27.42
C CYS A 129 20.56 11.72 -26.76
N ALA A 130 20.63 11.72 -25.44
CA ALA A 130 21.76 11.21 -24.66
C ALA A 130 22.06 9.74 -24.95
N ASP A 131 21.00 8.94 -25.23
CA ASP A 131 21.11 7.48 -25.41
C ASP A 131 21.61 7.11 -26.83
N CYS A 132 21.26 7.87 -27.90
CA CYS A 132 21.53 7.47 -29.27
C CYS A 132 22.04 8.59 -30.22
N GLY A 133 22.20 9.81 -29.70
CA GLY A 133 22.69 10.97 -30.45
C GLY A 133 21.73 11.57 -31.50
N CYS A 134 20.54 10.97 -31.68
CA CYS A 134 19.58 11.48 -32.66
C CYS A 134 18.97 12.82 -32.21
N LYS A 135 18.55 13.64 -33.17
CA LYS A 135 17.88 14.91 -32.85
C LYS A 135 16.57 14.70 -32.15
N LEU A 136 16.38 15.41 -31.02
CA LEU A 136 15.15 15.45 -30.26
C LEU A 136 14.14 16.40 -30.90
N LYS A 137 12.86 16.09 -30.73
CA LYS A 137 11.73 16.94 -31.13
C LYS A 137 10.79 17.13 -29.92
N PRO A 138 10.07 18.26 -29.84
CA PRO A 138 9.05 18.42 -28.80
C PRO A 138 8.10 17.23 -28.79
N GLU A 139 7.76 16.75 -27.58
CA GLU A 139 6.83 15.63 -27.45
C GLU A 139 5.45 15.99 -27.97
N LYS A 140 4.75 15.02 -28.56
CA LYS A 140 3.38 15.23 -29.05
C LYS A 140 2.44 15.49 -27.86
N LYS A 141 1.59 16.50 -27.98
CA LYS A 141 0.56 16.85 -26.96
C LYS A 141 -0.31 15.68 -26.54
N THR A 142 -0.53 14.69 -27.43
CA THR A 142 -1.29 13.46 -27.15
C THR A 142 -0.63 12.59 -26.08
N HIS A 143 0.70 12.47 -26.07
CA HIS A 143 1.43 11.67 -25.08
C HIS A 143 1.37 12.31 -23.70
N LYS A 144 1.57 13.63 -23.63
CA LYS A 144 1.39 14.40 -22.38
C LYS A 144 -0.04 14.24 -21.86
N LYS A 145 -1.06 14.41 -22.71
CA LYS A 145 -2.46 14.24 -22.36
C LYS A 145 -2.75 12.85 -21.78
N ASN A 146 -2.21 11.80 -22.38
CA ASN A 146 -2.42 10.42 -21.89
C ASN A 146 -1.83 10.24 -20.48
N ARG A 147 -0.61 10.70 -20.21
CA ARG A 147 0.00 10.64 -18.87
C ARG A 147 -0.82 11.40 -17.83
N LEU A 148 -1.27 12.61 -18.14
CA LEU A 148 -2.12 13.39 -17.26
C LEU A 148 -3.46 12.68 -16.97
N THR A 149 -4.06 12.06 -18.01
CA THR A 149 -5.31 11.30 -17.84
C THR A 149 -5.12 10.08 -16.94
N GLU A 150 -4.02 9.33 -17.09
CA GLU A 150 -3.70 8.18 -16.24
C GLU A 150 -3.50 8.59 -14.77
N LEU A 151 -2.77 9.70 -14.53
CA LEU A 151 -2.59 10.23 -13.18
C LEU A 151 -3.92 10.67 -12.56
N ALA A 152 -4.77 11.39 -13.32
CA ALA A 152 -6.07 11.82 -12.85
C ALA A 152 -6.99 10.63 -12.49
N GLN A 153 -7.01 9.59 -13.32
CA GLN A 153 -7.79 8.36 -13.03
C GLN A 153 -7.30 7.65 -11.77
N ARG A 154 -5.99 7.59 -11.54
CA ARG A 154 -5.44 7.01 -10.29
C ARG A 154 -5.83 7.84 -9.08
N ILE A 155 -5.76 9.16 -9.17
CA ILE A 155 -6.20 10.09 -8.11
C ILE A 155 -7.67 9.85 -7.77
N GLU A 156 -8.55 9.81 -8.77
CA GLU A 156 -9.99 9.57 -8.60
C GLU A 156 -10.27 8.21 -7.92
N SER A 157 -9.55 7.16 -8.35
CA SER A 157 -9.66 5.82 -7.74
C SER A 157 -9.31 5.85 -6.24
N ILE A 158 -8.25 6.54 -5.85
CA ILE A 158 -7.84 6.64 -4.43
C ILE A 158 -8.84 7.48 -3.64
N GLN A 159 -9.33 8.59 -4.19
CA GLN A 159 -10.36 9.43 -3.57
C GLN A 159 -11.65 8.65 -3.32
N SER A 160 -12.06 7.79 -4.27
CA SER A 160 -13.20 6.88 -4.10
C SER A 160 -13.00 5.91 -2.94
N VAL A 161 -11.80 5.34 -2.79
CA VAL A 161 -11.47 4.47 -1.64
C VAL A 161 -11.54 5.25 -0.33
N LEU A 162 -10.95 6.44 -0.26
CA LEU A 162 -10.98 7.30 0.93
C LEU A 162 -12.41 7.68 1.30
N GLY A 163 -13.24 8.06 0.32
CA GLY A 163 -14.65 8.40 0.51
C GLY A 163 -15.50 7.24 1.05
N ALA A 164 -15.23 6.01 0.58
CA ALA A 164 -15.93 4.81 1.05
C ALA A 164 -15.68 4.49 2.54
N PHE A 165 -14.57 4.94 3.10
CA PHE A 165 -14.24 4.74 4.53
C PHE A 165 -14.59 5.94 5.40
N SER A 166 -14.80 7.13 4.84
CA SER A 166 -15.17 8.34 5.61
C SER A 166 -16.57 8.30 6.21
N GLY A 167 -17.44 7.39 5.72
CA GLY A 167 -18.79 7.17 6.24
C GLY A 167 -18.91 6.01 7.23
N ALA A 168 -17.82 5.29 7.52
CA ALA A 168 -17.84 4.23 8.53
C ALA A 168 -17.49 4.83 9.89
N GLU A 169 -18.49 4.92 10.79
CA GLU A 169 -18.28 5.27 12.19
C GLU A 169 -17.21 4.38 12.80
N GLU A 170 -16.33 4.98 13.62
CA GLU A 170 -15.29 4.26 14.36
C GLU A 170 -15.91 3.11 15.15
N PRO A 171 -15.52 1.85 14.94
CA PRO A 171 -15.95 0.80 15.82
C PRO A 171 -15.38 1.10 17.21
N ALA A 172 -16.27 1.18 18.21
CA ALA A 172 -15.91 1.38 19.59
C ALA A 172 -14.80 0.39 19.98
N ASN A 173 -13.70 0.92 20.51
CA ASN A 173 -12.60 0.12 21.03
C ASN A 173 -13.11 -0.61 22.28
N PRO A 174 -13.22 -1.93 22.33
CA PRO A 174 -13.48 -2.62 23.60
C PRO A 174 -12.23 -2.48 24.47
N LEU A 175 -12.38 -1.79 25.59
CA LEU A 175 -11.41 -1.70 26.69
C LEU A 175 -11.10 -3.08 27.27
#